data_8e0c6553900f5c230e27f31b014f5f67
#
_entry.id   8e0c6553900f5c230e27f31b014f5f67
#
_cell.length_a   1.000
_cell.length_b   1.000
_cell.length_c   1.000
_cell.angle_alpha   90.00
_cell.angle_beta   90.00
_cell.angle_gamma   90.00
#
_symmetry.space_group_name_H-M   'P 1'
#
loop_
_entity.id
_entity.type
_entity.pdbx_description
1 polymer ?
#
loop_
_entity_poly.entity_id
_entity_poly.type
_entity_poly.pdbx_seq_one_letter_code
_entity_poly.pdbx_strand_id
1 'polypeptide(L)'
;MRFPKTLLAVLVILVCPCAFCYGQLSFSGVNGEKGYAALRGQYKLDLDNGLVLTPEYGYYRRSDKEEDEAGSTSRYGLNVSYEVTDDWTAYALARWVPLALDFQSIEYAAGVRWIPFYKKGMFKAPLLGLQAGQTRYDVYSDAQDNPLEHAYSPTETFARAEAETYARKLRLRGIYRKVIKYSSQPPSGVSTNWADVPFMVAVVQGFIKESSAVQLAYPTRNITPYASWVRYKYADHRAFATAVSAGIALHFWDMDFSGGVEVFEPKRQANRRTYFSMTVESKF
;
A
#
# COMPACT_ATOMS: atom_id res chain seq x y z
N MET A 1 10.88 2.70 25.58
CA MET A 1 10.53 2.14 24.26
C MET A 1 11.48 1.00 23.96
N ARG A 2 11.03 -0.26 23.98
CA ARG A 2 11.85 -1.40 23.54
C ARG A 2 11.49 -1.68 22.09
N PHE A 3 12.38 -1.34 21.17
CA PHE A 3 12.22 -1.78 19.79
C PHE A 3 12.22 -3.31 19.73
N PRO A 4 11.27 -3.93 19.02
CA PRO A 4 11.27 -5.38 18.87
C PRO A 4 12.56 -5.82 18.18
N LYS A 5 13.21 -6.85 18.72
CA LYS A 5 14.49 -7.41 18.19
C LYS A 5 14.41 -7.82 16.72
N THR A 6 13.21 -8.16 16.25
CA THR A 6 12.88 -8.41 14.84
C THR A 6 13.07 -7.19 13.93
N LEU A 7 12.82 -5.97 14.41
CA LEU A 7 13.04 -4.75 13.63
C LEU A 7 14.53 -4.53 13.34
N LEU A 8 15.38 -4.82 14.32
CA LEU A 8 16.84 -4.72 14.18
C LEU A 8 17.38 -5.77 13.20
N ALA A 9 16.86 -7.00 13.21
CA ALA A 9 17.25 -8.06 12.28
C ALA A 9 16.86 -7.74 10.83
N VAL A 10 15.65 -7.20 10.61
CA VAL A 10 15.21 -6.76 9.28
C VAL A 10 16.04 -5.57 8.80
N LEU A 11 16.36 -4.63 9.68
CA LEU A 11 17.23 -3.49 9.35
C LEU A 11 18.65 -3.96 8.97
N VAL A 12 19.21 -4.95 9.68
CA VAL A 12 20.54 -5.51 9.40
C VAL A 12 20.56 -6.26 8.06
N ILE A 13 19.51 -7.01 7.74
CA ILE A 13 19.39 -7.69 6.42
C ILE A 13 19.21 -6.67 5.28
N LEU A 14 18.51 -5.57 5.52
CA LEU A 14 18.31 -4.49 4.54
C LEU A 14 19.56 -3.60 4.34
N VAL A 15 20.47 -3.57 5.32
CA VAL A 15 21.68 -2.72 5.29
C VAL A 15 22.94 -3.51 4.92
N CYS A 16 22.85 -4.84 4.74
CA CYS A 16 23.99 -5.62 4.29
C CYS A 16 24.26 -5.28 2.80
N PRO A 17 25.25 -4.43 2.46
CA PRO A 17 25.51 -4.08 1.08
C PRO A 17 26.17 -5.29 0.42
N CYS A 18 25.39 -6.02 -0.37
CA CYS A 18 26.00 -6.81 -1.43
C CYS A 18 26.66 -5.81 -2.40
N ALA A 19 27.96 -5.78 -2.45
CA ALA A 19 28.82 -4.81 -3.13
C ALA A 19 28.62 -4.71 -4.66
N PHE A 20 27.55 -5.29 -5.23
CA PHE A 20 27.28 -5.36 -6.67
C PHE A 20 25.81 -5.16 -7.03
N CYS A 21 24.94 -4.76 -6.11
CA CYS A 21 23.51 -4.56 -6.41
C CYS A 21 23.16 -3.08 -6.29
N TYR A 22 22.69 -2.48 -7.37
CA TYR A 22 22.03 -1.19 -7.32
C TYR A 22 20.73 -1.36 -6.55
N GLY A 23 20.53 -0.55 -5.52
CA GLY A 23 19.39 -0.67 -4.63
C GLY A 23 18.71 0.67 -4.38
N GLN A 24 17.44 0.61 -4.04
CA GLN A 24 16.66 1.77 -3.62
C GLN A 24 15.97 1.42 -2.30
N LEU A 25 16.21 2.21 -1.27
CA LEU A 25 15.61 2.05 0.05
C LEU A 25 14.56 3.13 0.28
N SER A 26 13.37 2.75 0.68
CA SER A 26 12.30 3.68 1.00
C SER A 26 11.73 3.40 2.38
N PHE A 27 11.58 4.46 3.18
CA PHE A 27 10.90 4.43 4.47
C PHE A 27 9.80 5.46 4.50
N SER A 28 8.64 5.07 4.99
CA SER A 28 7.54 5.99 5.23
C SER A 28 6.98 5.85 6.63
N GLY A 29 6.72 6.98 7.26
CA GLY A 29 6.02 7.09 8.53
C GLY A 29 4.71 7.84 8.37
N VAL A 30 3.69 7.39 9.08
CA VAL A 30 2.39 8.05 9.15
C VAL A 30 2.00 8.23 10.61
N ASN A 31 1.49 9.40 10.94
CA ASN A 31 0.91 9.71 12.24
C ASN A 31 -0.45 10.36 12.05
N GLY A 32 -1.40 10.06 12.91
CA GLY A 32 -2.76 10.58 12.79
C GLY A 32 -3.52 10.61 14.11
N GLU A 33 -4.76 11.00 14.02
CA GLU A 33 -5.67 11.06 15.16
C GLU A 33 -5.87 9.70 15.83
N LYS A 34 -6.32 9.69 17.06
CA LYS A 34 -6.62 8.51 17.88
C LYS A 34 -5.42 7.57 18.05
N GLY A 35 -4.20 8.14 18.13
CA GLY A 35 -2.96 7.39 18.31
C GLY A 35 -2.58 6.46 17.17
N TYR A 36 -3.09 6.74 15.98
CA TYR A 36 -2.69 6.06 14.78
C TYR A 36 -1.21 6.33 14.46
N ALA A 37 -0.47 5.26 14.23
CA ALA A 37 0.90 5.32 13.72
C ALA A 37 1.14 4.16 12.76
N ALA A 38 1.80 4.43 11.65
CA ALA A 38 2.25 3.39 10.73
C ALA A 38 3.69 3.64 10.30
N LEU A 39 4.42 2.57 10.08
CA LEU A 39 5.77 2.59 9.53
C LEU A 39 5.81 1.58 8.37
N ARG A 40 6.39 1.98 7.25
CA ARG A 40 6.60 1.09 6.11
C ARG A 40 8.04 1.21 5.64
N GLY A 41 8.63 0.09 5.28
CA GLY A 41 9.95 0.03 4.65
C GLY A 41 9.90 -0.89 3.45
N GLN A 42 10.62 -0.54 2.42
CA GLN A 42 10.83 -1.38 1.25
C GLN A 42 12.25 -1.20 0.73
N TYR A 43 12.79 -2.27 0.18
CA TYR A 43 14.09 -2.26 -0.46
C TYR A 43 13.99 -2.84 -1.86
N LYS A 44 14.21 -2.01 -2.87
CA LYS A 44 14.22 -2.44 -4.26
C LYS A 44 15.63 -2.90 -4.60
N LEU A 45 15.78 -4.17 -4.98
CA LEU A 45 17.01 -4.81 -5.39
C LEU A 45 16.96 -5.02 -6.90
N ASP A 46 17.79 -4.33 -7.63
CA ASP A 46 17.90 -4.45 -9.08
C ASP A 46 19.00 -5.47 -9.42
N LEU A 47 18.65 -6.53 -10.14
CA LEU A 47 19.59 -7.56 -10.58
C LEU A 47 19.88 -7.36 -12.08
N ASP A 48 21.13 -7.60 -12.48
CA ASP A 48 21.65 -7.29 -13.82
C ASP A 48 20.89 -7.95 -15.00
N ASN A 49 20.02 -8.89 -14.73
CA ASN A 49 19.23 -9.62 -15.74
C ASN A 49 17.82 -9.07 -15.96
N GLY A 50 17.51 -7.87 -15.49
CA GLY A 50 16.17 -7.26 -15.57
C GLY A 50 15.18 -7.79 -14.53
N LEU A 51 15.65 -8.60 -13.57
CA LEU A 51 14.88 -9.07 -12.44
C LEU A 51 15.01 -8.07 -11.28
N VAL A 52 13.89 -7.65 -10.72
CA VAL A 52 13.84 -6.76 -9.56
C VAL A 52 13.09 -7.43 -8.43
N LEU A 53 13.70 -7.47 -7.26
CA LEU A 53 13.09 -7.96 -6.03
C LEU A 53 12.81 -6.79 -5.10
N THR A 54 11.61 -6.72 -4.54
CA THR A 54 11.24 -5.67 -3.60
C THR A 54 10.58 -6.27 -2.36
N PRO A 55 11.36 -6.66 -1.34
CA PRO A 55 10.81 -6.99 -0.03
C PRO A 55 10.21 -5.75 0.62
N GLU A 56 9.08 -5.94 1.28
CA GLU A 56 8.29 -4.92 1.96
C GLU A 56 8.07 -5.32 3.42
N TYR A 57 8.14 -4.34 4.30
CA TYR A 57 7.70 -4.48 5.69
C TYR A 57 6.80 -3.31 6.06
N GLY A 58 5.73 -3.59 6.77
CA GLY A 58 4.85 -2.58 7.33
C GLY A 58 4.51 -2.89 8.78
N TYR A 59 4.43 -1.85 9.59
CA TYR A 59 3.94 -1.89 10.95
C TYR A 59 2.84 -0.85 11.10
N TYR A 60 1.77 -1.25 11.75
CA TYR A 60 0.61 -0.40 12.03
C TYR A 60 0.25 -0.51 13.50
N ARG A 61 -0.09 0.61 14.11
CA ARG A 61 -0.59 0.70 15.48
C ARG A 61 -1.74 1.68 15.56
N ARG A 62 -2.75 1.32 16.34
CA ARG A 62 -3.83 2.20 16.79
C ARG A 62 -3.92 2.11 18.31
N SER A 63 -4.10 3.23 18.99
CA SER A 63 -4.21 3.31 20.46
C SER A 63 -5.46 4.06 20.90
N ASP A 64 -6.60 3.78 20.25
CA ASP A 64 -7.88 4.36 20.66
C ASP A 64 -8.34 3.71 21.96
N LYS A 65 -8.36 4.50 23.03
CA LYS A 65 -8.78 4.02 24.37
C LYS A 65 -10.30 3.97 24.54
N GLU A 66 -11.04 4.60 23.64
CA GLU A 66 -12.51 4.67 23.70
C GLU A 66 -13.20 3.49 23.00
N GLU A 67 -12.52 2.86 22.08
CA GLU A 67 -12.93 1.61 21.45
C GLU A 67 -11.90 0.57 21.89
N ASP A 68 -12.27 -0.55 22.47
CA ASP A 68 -11.42 -1.68 22.93
C ASP A 68 -10.48 -2.27 21.84
N GLU A 69 -10.26 -1.54 20.76
CA GLU A 69 -9.49 -1.90 19.58
C GLU A 69 -8.04 -1.38 19.58
N ALA A 70 -7.44 -1.17 20.74
CA ALA A 70 -6.01 -0.84 20.80
C ALA A 70 -5.19 -2.05 20.37
N GLY A 71 -4.53 -1.93 19.22
CA GLY A 71 -3.75 -3.05 18.71
C GLY A 71 -2.68 -2.65 17.72
N SER A 72 -1.81 -3.59 17.43
CA SER A 72 -0.78 -3.45 16.42
C SER A 72 -0.70 -4.68 15.53
N THR A 73 -0.38 -4.46 14.27
CA THR A 73 -0.15 -5.54 13.31
C THR A 73 1.03 -5.25 12.42
N SER A 74 1.62 -6.28 11.86
CA SER A 74 2.70 -6.19 10.88
C SER A 74 2.24 -6.75 9.54
N ARG A 75 2.86 -6.29 8.46
CA ARG A 75 2.71 -6.85 7.12
C ARG A 75 4.07 -7.12 6.53
N TYR A 76 4.22 -8.25 5.91
CA TYR A 76 5.38 -8.65 5.14
C TYR A 76 4.98 -8.80 3.68
N GLY A 77 5.85 -8.40 2.76
CA GLY A 77 5.59 -8.52 1.34
C GLY A 77 6.84 -8.77 0.54
N LEU A 78 6.65 -9.37 -0.61
CA LEU A 78 7.66 -9.54 -1.63
C LEU A 78 7.01 -9.25 -2.99
N ASN A 79 7.57 -8.29 -3.71
CA ASN A 79 7.24 -8.04 -5.09
C ASN A 79 8.44 -8.46 -5.96
N VAL A 80 8.16 -9.24 -6.98
CA VAL A 80 9.13 -9.69 -7.97
C VAL A 80 8.68 -9.15 -9.31
N SER A 81 9.53 -8.42 -10.02
CA SER A 81 9.23 -7.94 -11.36
C SER A 81 10.35 -8.31 -12.33
N TYR A 82 9.98 -8.53 -13.57
CA TYR A 82 10.89 -8.91 -14.64
C TYR A 82 10.58 -8.11 -15.91
N GLU A 83 11.61 -7.50 -16.47
CA GLU A 83 11.52 -6.80 -17.75
C GLU A 83 11.50 -7.81 -18.88
N VAL A 84 10.30 -8.13 -19.40
CA VAL A 84 10.10 -9.07 -20.50
C VAL A 84 10.62 -8.48 -21.81
N THR A 85 10.37 -7.20 -22.01
CA THR A 85 10.92 -6.37 -23.10
C THR A 85 11.10 -4.95 -22.53
N ASP A 86 11.68 -4.06 -23.33
CA ASP A 86 11.86 -2.66 -22.95
C ASP A 86 10.57 -1.92 -22.59
N ASP A 87 9.45 -2.33 -23.18
CA ASP A 87 8.15 -1.70 -22.96
C ASP A 87 7.26 -2.50 -21.99
N TRP A 88 7.61 -3.76 -21.69
CA TRP A 88 6.77 -4.65 -20.92
C TRP A 88 7.47 -5.19 -19.68
N THR A 89 6.83 -5.04 -18.54
CA THR A 89 7.27 -5.64 -17.27
C THR A 89 6.17 -6.57 -16.76
N ALA A 90 6.50 -7.82 -16.48
CA ALA A 90 5.67 -8.72 -15.71
C ALA A 90 6.03 -8.62 -14.22
N TYR A 91 5.05 -8.78 -13.33
CA TYR A 91 5.33 -8.79 -11.89
C TYR A 91 4.40 -9.74 -11.14
N ALA A 92 4.89 -10.23 -10.01
CA ALA A 92 4.15 -11.02 -9.05
C ALA A 92 4.36 -10.45 -7.64
N LEU A 93 3.35 -10.58 -6.80
CA LEU A 93 3.31 -10.05 -5.45
C LEU A 93 2.80 -11.12 -4.50
N ALA A 94 3.47 -11.27 -3.37
CA ALA A 94 2.97 -12.01 -2.22
C ALA A 94 3.00 -11.10 -0.98
N ARG A 95 1.94 -11.09 -0.18
CA ARG A 95 1.84 -10.34 1.08
C ARG A 95 1.23 -11.19 2.16
N TRP A 96 1.73 -11.05 3.36
CA TRP A 96 1.23 -11.75 4.53
C TRP A 96 1.07 -10.78 5.70
N VAL A 97 -0.11 -10.80 6.30
CA VAL A 97 -0.43 -10.17 7.58
C VAL A 97 -0.60 -11.30 8.58
N PRO A 98 0.34 -11.49 9.53
CA PRO A 98 0.22 -12.51 10.56
C PRO A 98 -0.97 -12.24 11.46
N LEU A 99 -1.40 -13.25 12.18
CA LEU A 99 -2.53 -13.14 13.11
C LEU A 99 -2.30 -12.00 14.12
N ALA A 100 -3.19 -11.05 14.09
CA ALA A 100 -3.26 -9.94 15.02
C ALA A 100 -4.71 -9.46 15.10
N LEU A 101 -5.23 -9.22 16.31
CA LEU A 101 -6.60 -8.74 16.50
C LEU A 101 -7.63 -9.59 15.71
N ASP A 102 -7.59 -10.91 15.91
CA ASP A 102 -8.52 -11.88 15.31
C ASP A 102 -8.54 -11.93 13.78
N PHE A 103 -7.49 -11.44 13.16
CA PHE A 103 -7.38 -11.34 11.72
C PHE A 103 -5.99 -11.73 11.21
N GLN A 104 -5.95 -12.51 10.14
CA GLN A 104 -4.76 -12.70 9.31
C GLN A 104 -5.14 -12.69 7.83
N SER A 105 -4.17 -12.42 6.95
CA SER A 105 -4.39 -12.53 5.51
C SER A 105 -3.14 -12.92 4.74
N ILE A 106 -3.37 -13.58 3.61
CA ILE A 106 -2.34 -13.86 2.61
C ILE A 106 -2.88 -13.40 1.26
N GLU A 107 -2.15 -12.51 0.60
CA GLU A 107 -2.45 -12.00 -0.74
C GLU A 107 -1.42 -12.52 -1.74
N TYR A 108 -1.90 -12.98 -2.89
CA TYR A 108 -1.09 -13.27 -4.07
C TYR A 108 -1.67 -12.54 -5.27
N ALA A 109 -0.82 -11.89 -6.04
CA ALA A 109 -1.24 -11.21 -7.25
C ALA A 109 -0.17 -11.29 -8.33
N ALA A 110 -0.59 -11.22 -9.58
CA ALA A 110 0.31 -11.09 -10.72
C ALA A 110 -0.25 -10.05 -11.69
N GLY A 111 0.61 -9.45 -12.47
CA GLY A 111 0.22 -8.41 -13.39
C GLY A 111 1.29 -8.10 -14.43
N VAL A 112 0.91 -7.20 -15.31
CA VAL A 112 1.78 -6.67 -16.36
C VAL A 112 1.69 -5.15 -16.38
N ARG A 113 2.79 -4.50 -16.71
CA ARG A 113 2.87 -3.07 -16.99
C ARG A 113 3.39 -2.87 -18.40
N TRP A 114 2.79 -1.96 -19.11
CA TRP A 114 3.22 -1.51 -20.42
C TRP A 114 3.56 -0.03 -20.36
N ILE A 115 4.80 0.30 -20.75
CA ILE A 115 5.35 1.65 -20.80
C ILE A 115 5.83 1.91 -22.21
N PRO A 116 4.93 2.25 -23.16
CA PRO A 116 5.30 2.45 -24.55
C PRO A 116 6.31 3.60 -24.68
N PHE A 117 7.28 3.43 -25.57
CA PHE A 117 8.32 4.42 -25.85
C PHE A 117 9.36 4.65 -24.76
N TYR A 118 9.47 3.75 -23.77
CA TYR A 118 10.48 3.86 -22.70
C TYR A 118 11.92 4.02 -23.26
N LYS A 119 12.32 3.21 -24.26
CA LYS A 119 13.63 3.32 -24.91
C LYS A 119 13.84 4.56 -25.78
N LYS A 120 12.77 5.27 -26.16
CA LYS A 120 12.89 6.48 -26.98
C LYS A 120 13.28 7.72 -26.17
N GLY A 121 13.70 7.57 -24.91
CA GLY A 121 14.12 8.67 -24.06
C GLY A 121 13.00 9.65 -23.71
N MET A 122 11.75 9.24 -23.83
CA MET A 122 10.61 10.02 -23.39
C MET A 122 10.55 9.99 -21.87
N PHE A 123 11.05 11.02 -21.20
CA PHE A 123 10.95 11.21 -19.74
C PHE A 123 9.51 11.20 -19.19
N LYS A 124 8.51 11.10 -20.07
CA LYS A 124 7.08 11.19 -19.78
C LYS A 124 6.30 10.14 -20.56
N ALA A 125 6.77 8.90 -20.53
CA ALA A 125 6.06 7.81 -21.19
C ALA A 125 4.74 7.51 -20.43
N PRO A 126 3.63 7.27 -21.13
CA PRO A 126 2.42 6.77 -20.50
C PRO A 126 2.66 5.36 -19.94
N LEU A 127 1.91 5.00 -18.90
CA LEU A 127 1.93 3.67 -18.31
C LEU A 127 0.53 3.11 -18.27
N LEU A 128 0.38 1.87 -18.64
CA LEU A 128 -0.82 1.08 -18.42
C LEU A 128 -0.45 -0.19 -17.65
N GLY A 129 -1.20 -0.50 -16.61
CA GLY A 129 -0.97 -1.69 -15.78
C GLY A 129 -2.26 -2.46 -15.56
N LEU A 130 -2.17 -3.78 -15.57
CA LEU A 130 -3.24 -4.70 -15.20
C LEU A 130 -2.72 -5.71 -14.20
N GLN A 131 -3.51 -6.00 -13.18
CA GLN A 131 -3.19 -6.95 -12.12
C GLN A 131 -4.44 -7.75 -11.78
N ALA A 132 -4.27 -9.02 -11.48
CA ALA A 132 -5.29 -9.85 -10.86
C ALA A 132 -4.67 -10.60 -9.69
N GLY A 133 -5.49 -10.94 -8.69
CA GLY A 133 -5.01 -11.62 -7.51
C GLY A 133 -6.12 -12.19 -6.65
N GLN A 134 -5.68 -12.85 -5.61
CA GLN A 134 -6.53 -13.40 -4.56
C GLN A 134 -5.97 -13.04 -3.20
N THR A 135 -6.86 -12.75 -2.25
CA THR A 135 -6.52 -12.60 -0.84
C THR A 135 -7.36 -13.59 -0.06
N ARG A 136 -6.71 -14.46 0.66
CA ARG A 136 -7.35 -15.31 1.67
C ARG A 136 -7.29 -14.61 3.01
N TYR A 137 -8.41 -14.56 3.67
CA TYR A 137 -8.56 -14.04 5.01
C TYR A 137 -8.88 -15.18 5.97
N ASP A 138 -8.39 -15.08 7.19
CA ASP A 138 -8.83 -15.90 8.31
C ASP A 138 -9.22 -14.93 9.43
N VAL A 139 -10.51 -14.97 9.77
CA VAL A 139 -11.11 -14.11 10.80
C VAL A 139 -11.59 -15.01 11.92
N TYR A 140 -11.16 -14.73 13.13
CA TYR A 140 -11.50 -15.51 14.31
C TYR A 140 -12.62 -14.81 15.07
N SER A 141 -13.54 -15.57 15.66
CA SER A 141 -14.56 -14.98 16.51
C SER A 141 -14.06 -14.83 17.93
N ASP A 142 -14.46 -13.74 18.55
CA ASP A 142 -14.23 -13.44 19.96
C ASP A 142 -15.18 -14.25 20.87
N ALA A 143 -15.48 -15.51 20.52
CA ALA A 143 -16.27 -16.39 21.35
C ALA A 143 -15.50 -16.62 22.65
N GLN A 144 -16.06 -16.16 23.77
CA GLN A 144 -15.45 -16.21 25.10
C GLN A 144 -14.98 -17.61 25.52
N ASP A 145 -15.47 -18.66 24.86
CA ASP A 145 -15.20 -20.05 25.22
C ASP A 145 -14.12 -20.73 24.34
N ASN A 146 -13.80 -20.18 23.18
CA ASN A 146 -12.75 -20.72 22.31
C ASN A 146 -12.18 -19.66 21.35
N PRO A 147 -11.22 -18.84 21.80
CA PRO A 147 -10.69 -17.69 21.03
C PRO A 147 -9.92 -18.05 19.74
N LEU A 148 -9.70 -19.35 19.49
CA LEU A 148 -9.00 -19.86 18.31
C LEU A 148 -9.92 -20.57 17.33
N GLU A 149 -11.22 -20.59 17.59
CA GLU A 149 -12.18 -21.23 16.68
C GLU A 149 -12.33 -20.39 15.40
N HIS A 150 -12.12 -21.06 14.29
CA HIS A 150 -12.10 -20.44 12.97
C HIS A 150 -13.52 -20.02 12.55
N ALA A 151 -13.87 -18.77 12.73
CA ALA A 151 -15.23 -18.30 12.49
C ALA A 151 -15.50 -18.09 10.99
N TYR A 152 -14.50 -17.69 10.19
CA TYR A 152 -14.74 -17.24 8.82
C TYR A 152 -13.45 -17.13 7.98
N SER A 153 -13.41 -17.77 6.82
CA SER A 153 -12.25 -17.75 5.90
C SER A 153 -12.65 -17.37 4.48
N PRO A 154 -13.01 -16.09 4.20
CA PRO A 154 -13.33 -15.68 2.85
C PRO A 154 -12.09 -15.62 1.98
N THR A 155 -12.26 -15.98 0.71
CA THR A 155 -11.29 -15.67 -0.33
C THR A 155 -11.85 -14.59 -1.23
N GLU A 156 -11.09 -13.54 -1.39
CA GLU A 156 -11.36 -12.44 -2.30
C GLU A 156 -10.61 -12.68 -3.62
N THR A 157 -11.29 -12.55 -4.74
CA THR A 157 -10.65 -12.48 -6.06
C THR A 157 -10.83 -11.07 -6.60
N PHE A 158 -9.76 -10.41 -7.00
CA PHE A 158 -9.79 -9.03 -7.46
C PHE A 158 -9.05 -8.80 -8.76
N ALA A 159 -9.42 -7.70 -9.42
CA ALA A 159 -8.67 -7.12 -10.54
C ALA A 159 -8.35 -5.65 -10.22
N ARG A 160 -7.22 -5.17 -10.73
CA ARG A 160 -6.75 -3.79 -10.62
C ARG A 160 -6.26 -3.32 -11.98
N ALA A 161 -6.63 -2.12 -12.35
CA ALA A 161 -6.12 -1.41 -13.51
C ALA A 161 -5.41 -0.13 -13.05
N GLU A 162 -4.33 0.23 -13.72
CA GLU A 162 -3.56 1.43 -13.47
C GLU A 162 -3.28 2.12 -14.79
N ALA A 163 -3.39 3.45 -14.81
CA ALA A 163 -3.01 4.28 -15.94
C ALA A 163 -2.28 5.52 -15.46
N GLU A 164 -1.20 5.87 -16.14
CA GLU A 164 -0.48 7.13 -15.94
C GLU A 164 -0.27 7.83 -17.27
N THR A 165 -0.43 9.14 -17.30
CA THR A 165 -0.19 9.97 -18.47
C THR A 165 0.30 11.34 -18.06
N TYR A 166 0.80 12.08 -19.04
CA TYR A 166 1.33 13.43 -18.85
C TYR A 166 0.63 14.41 -19.78
N ALA A 167 0.12 15.49 -19.20
CA ALA A 167 -0.37 16.64 -19.92
C ALA A 167 0.60 17.82 -19.69
N ARG A 168 1.49 18.07 -20.64
CA ARG A 168 2.62 19.01 -20.50
C ARG A 168 3.52 18.60 -19.32
N LYS A 169 3.49 19.37 -18.21
CA LYS A 169 4.25 19.11 -16.98
C LYS A 169 3.41 18.40 -15.90
N LEU A 170 2.12 18.27 -16.11
CA LEU A 170 1.23 17.65 -15.15
C LEU A 170 1.22 16.13 -15.35
N ARG A 171 1.51 15.37 -14.30
CA ARG A 171 1.36 13.91 -14.25
C ARG A 171 0.00 13.57 -13.66
N LEU A 172 -0.76 12.78 -14.38
CA LEU A 172 -2.03 12.22 -13.95
C LEU A 172 -1.88 10.72 -13.83
N ARG A 173 -2.17 10.16 -12.66
CA ARG A 173 -2.17 8.73 -12.40
C ARG A 173 -3.50 8.29 -11.82
N GLY A 174 -4.11 7.26 -12.40
CA GLY A 174 -5.36 6.68 -11.96
C GLY A 174 -5.18 5.21 -11.65
N ILE A 175 -5.84 4.74 -10.58
CA ILE A 175 -5.87 3.33 -10.19
C ILE A 175 -7.30 2.96 -9.86
N TYR A 176 -7.76 1.85 -10.43
CA TYR A 176 -9.05 1.25 -10.13
C TYR A 176 -8.85 -0.19 -9.68
N ARG A 177 -9.45 -0.57 -8.56
CA ARG A 177 -9.46 -1.95 -8.05
C ARG A 177 -10.89 -2.37 -7.77
N LYS A 178 -11.23 -3.58 -8.19
CA LYS A 178 -12.55 -4.17 -7.96
C LYS A 178 -12.40 -5.61 -7.52
N VAL A 179 -13.12 -5.97 -6.47
CA VAL A 179 -13.31 -7.36 -6.10
C VAL A 179 -14.38 -7.95 -7.03
N ILE A 180 -13.99 -8.97 -7.74
CA ILE A 180 -14.85 -9.70 -8.68
C ILE A 180 -15.77 -10.65 -7.90
N LYS A 181 -15.19 -11.34 -6.91
CA LYS A 181 -15.89 -12.35 -6.15
C LYS A 181 -15.30 -12.47 -4.74
N TYR A 182 -16.19 -12.67 -3.76
CA TYR A 182 -15.86 -13.25 -2.45
C TYR A 182 -16.37 -14.69 -2.45
N SER A 183 -15.63 -15.64 -1.87
CA SER A 183 -16.07 -17.03 -1.72
C SER A 183 -17.28 -17.17 -0.79
N SER A 184 -17.38 -16.27 0.19
CA SER A 184 -18.49 -16.11 1.11
C SER A 184 -18.66 -14.64 1.46
N GLN A 185 -19.82 -14.25 1.96
CA GLN A 185 -20.08 -12.84 2.28
C GLN A 185 -19.17 -12.38 3.43
N PRO A 186 -18.40 -11.28 3.25
CA PRO A 186 -17.56 -10.74 4.32
C PRO A 186 -18.40 -10.35 5.54
N PRO A 187 -17.93 -10.64 6.75
CA PRO A 187 -18.61 -10.22 7.97
C PRO A 187 -18.64 -8.70 8.10
N SER A 188 -19.72 -8.18 8.67
CA SER A 188 -19.79 -6.76 9.02
C SER A 188 -19.06 -6.51 10.34
N GLY A 189 -18.39 -5.36 10.44
CA GLY A 189 -17.76 -4.92 11.68
C GLY A 189 -16.36 -5.46 11.94
N VAL A 190 -15.84 -6.35 11.11
CA VAL A 190 -14.46 -6.83 11.25
C VAL A 190 -13.47 -5.77 10.79
N SER A 191 -12.56 -5.44 11.68
CA SER A 191 -11.45 -4.55 11.41
C SER A 191 -10.36 -5.30 10.65
N THR A 192 -10.27 -5.10 9.34
CA THR A 192 -9.10 -5.55 8.59
C THR A 192 -8.00 -4.50 8.76
N ASN A 193 -7.00 -4.82 9.52
CA ASN A 193 -5.96 -3.86 9.87
C ASN A 193 -5.03 -3.47 8.73
N TRP A 194 -5.25 -3.98 7.52
CA TRP A 194 -4.39 -3.67 6.38
C TRP A 194 -5.08 -3.85 5.02
N ALA A 195 -6.02 -2.98 4.69
CA ALA A 195 -6.52 -2.92 3.33
C ALA A 195 -5.72 -1.88 2.52
N ASP A 196 -5.11 -2.32 1.44
CA ASP A 196 -4.26 -1.48 0.60
C ASP A 196 -5.12 -0.69 -0.38
N VAL A 197 -5.37 0.57 -0.07
CA VAL A 197 -6.05 1.50 -0.98
C VAL A 197 -4.99 2.40 -1.60
N PRO A 198 -4.87 2.43 -2.92
CA PRO A 198 -3.88 3.26 -3.60
C PRO A 198 -3.97 4.73 -3.19
N PHE A 199 -2.82 5.36 -3.02
CA PHE A 199 -2.64 6.76 -2.63
C PHE A 199 -3.18 7.16 -1.25
N MET A 200 -3.70 6.22 -0.47
CA MET A 200 -4.02 6.46 0.94
C MET A 200 -2.84 6.18 1.83
N VAL A 201 -2.65 7.03 2.83
CA VAL A 201 -1.67 6.82 3.90
C VAL A 201 -2.28 6.09 5.08
N ALA A 202 -3.55 6.35 5.36
CA ALA A 202 -4.31 5.65 6.39
C ALA A 202 -4.61 4.20 5.98
N VAL A 203 -4.54 3.29 6.94
CA VAL A 203 -5.01 1.92 6.76
C VAL A 203 -6.52 1.87 6.88
N VAL A 204 -7.15 1.24 5.91
CA VAL A 204 -8.60 1.08 5.86
C VAL A 204 -9.01 -0.13 6.69
N GLN A 205 -10.01 0.07 7.54
CA GLN A 205 -10.66 -1.01 8.27
C GLN A 205 -11.83 -1.57 7.46
N GLY A 206 -11.99 -2.89 7.40
CA GLY A 206 -13.07 -3.58 6.72
C GLY A 206 -12.72 -4.06 5.30
N PHE A 207 -13.60 -4.88 4.75
CA PHE A 207 -13.43 -5.47 3.42
C PHE A 207 -13.83 -4.47 2.33
N ILE A 208 -12.93 -4.19 1.40
CA ILE A 208 -13.15 -3.23 0.32
C ILE A 208 -13.64 -3.98 -0.92
N LYS A 209 -14.81 -3.61 -1.42
CA LYS A 209 -15.38 -4.14 -2.65
C LYS A 209 -14.81 -3.47 -3.90
N GLU A 210 -14.59 -2.16 -3.82
CA GLU A 210 -14.20 -1.34 -4.95
C GLU A 210 -13.43 -0.11 -4.48
N SER A 211 -12.39 0.29 -5.19
CA SER A 211 -11.69 1.55 -4.95
C SER A 211 -11.29 2.22 -6.26
N SER A 212 -11.39 3.55 -6.27
CA SER A 212 -10.91 4.43 -7.34
C SER A 212 -10.01 5.47 -6.74
N ALA A 213 -8.85 5.66 -7.31
CA ALA A 213 -7.87 6.63 -6.83
C ALA A 213 -7.27 7.41 -8.00
N VAL A 214 -7.12 8.71 -7.81
CA VAL A 214 -6.52 9.62 -8.79
C VAL A 214 -5.48 10.48 -8.09
N GLN A 215 -4.32 10.63 -8.68
CA GLN A 215 -3.28 11.52 -8.23
C GLN A 215 -2.87 12.48 -9.35
N LEU A 216 -2.77 13.76 -9.01
CA LEU A 216 -2.18 14.80 -9.82
C LEU A 216 -0.84 15.18 -9.20
N ALA A 217 0.20 15.32 -10.01
CA ALA A 217 1.50 15.82 -9.57
C ALA A 217 2.09 16.75 -10.63
N TYR A 218 2.84 17.74 -10.16
CA TYR A 218 3.56 18.69 -11.02
C TYR A 218 5.07 18.53 -10.81
N PRO A 219 5.71 17.54 -11.47
CA PRO A 219 7.12 17.29 -11.29
C PRO A 219 7.97 18.42 -11.87
N THR A 220 8.80 19.00 -11.02
CA THR A 220 9.89 19.89 -11.39
C THR A 220 11.23 19.23 -11.05
N ARG A 221 12.34 19.91 -11.29
CA ARG A 221 13.66 19.34 -11.02
C ARG A 221 13.89 19.00 -9.53
N ASN A 222 13.46 19.89 -8.65
CA ASN A 222 13.75 19.77 -7.22
C ASN A 222 12.52 19.56 -6.36
N ILE A 223 11.32 19.88 -6.87
CA ILE A 223 10.09 19.88 -6.09
C ILE A 223 8.96 19.28 -6.94
N THR A 224 8.21 18.38 -6.36
CA THR A 224 7.00 17.80 -6.98
C THR A 224 5.82 17.94 -6.02
N PRO A 225 5.03 19.02 -6.11
CA PRO A 225 3.74 19.07 -5.41
C PRO A 225 2.79 18.03 -6.01
N TYR A 226 1.99 17.42 -5.14
CA TYR A 226 0.97 16.46 -5.54
C TYR A 226 -0.30 16.61 -4.72
N ALA A 227 -1.40 16.16 -5.32
CA ALA A 227 -2.68 15.97 -4.64
C ALA A 227 -3.28 14.65 -5.10
N SER A 228 -4.01 13.96 -4.23
CA SER A 228 -4.74 12.75 -4.58
C SER A 228 -6.15 12.76 -4.02
N TRP A 229 -7.02 12.05 -4.71
CA TRP A 229 -8.38 11.78 -4.30
C TRP A 229 -8.64 10.29 -4.42
N VAL A 230 -9.23 9.73 -3.37
CA VAL A 230 -9.55 8.32 -3.28
C VAL A 230 -11.00 8.17 -2.87
N ARG A 231 -11.68 7.25 -3.51
CA ARG A 231 -13.02 6.81 -3.17
C ARG A 231 -13.05 5.30 -3.13
N TYR A 232 -13.62 4.73 -2.07
CA TYR A 232 -13.78 3.29 -1.98
C TYR A 232 -15.11 2.91 -1.35
N LYS A 233 -15.54 1.67 -1.61
CA LYS A 233 -16.78 1.08 -1.12
C LYS A 233 -16.48 -0.17 -0.35
N TYR A 234 -17.07 -0.30 0.83
CA TYR A 234 -17.01 -1.53 1.62
C TYR A 234 -17.90 -2.61 1.03
N ALA A 235 -17.56 -3.88 1.31
CA ALA A 235 -18.35 -5.03 0.85
C ALA A 235 -19.69 -5.15 1.58
N ASP A 236 -19.71 -4.77 2.85
CA ASP A 236 -20.86 -4.83 3.77
C ASP A 236 -21.71 -3.55 3.81
N HIS A 237 -21.20 -2.44 3.29
CA HIS A 237 -21.84 -1.14 3.35
C HIS A 237 -22.19 -0.59 1.97
N ARG A 238 -23.32 0.12 1.89
CA ARG A 238 -23.74 0.84 0.68
C ARG A 238 -23.05 2.20 0.54
N ALA A 239 -22.52 2.75 1.63
CA ALA A 239 -21.85 4.04 1.63
C ALA A 239 -20.42 3.97 1.09
N PHE A 240 -20.01 5.06 0.44
CA PHE A 240 -18.63 5.27 0.04
C PHE A 240 -17.86 6.00 1.14
N ALA A 241 -16.59 5.66 1.29
CA ALA A 241 -15.62 6.45 2.03
C ALA A 241 -14.71 7.20 1.05
N THR A 242 -14.18 8.33 1.48
CA THR A 242 -13.31 9.16 0.67
C THR A 242 -12.07 9.59 1.45
N ALA A 243 -10.97 9.79 0.73
CA ALA A 243 -9.77 10.44 1.25
C ALA A 243 -9.26 11.46 0.25
N VAL A 244 -8.79 12.59 0.76
CA VAL A 244 -8.12 13.61 -0.04
C VAL A 244 -6.77 13.87 0.60
N SER A 245 -5.71 13.83 -0.18
CA SER A 245 -4.38 14.15 0.31
C SER A 245 -3.70 15.19 -0.57
N ALA A 246 -2.81 15.96 0.05
CA ALA A 246 -1.90 16.86 -0.64
C ALA A 246 -0.52 16.81 0.02
N GLY A 247 0.51 17.00 -0.78
CA GLY A 247 1.88 16.97 -0.28
C GLY A 247 2.89 17.50 -1.28
N ILE A 248 4.14 17.43 -0.85
CA ILE A 248 5.29 17.87 -1.63
C ILE A 248 6.37 16.78 -1.55
N ALA A 249 6.97 16.44 -2.69
CA ALA A 249 8.21 15.68 -2.74
C ALA A 249 9.37 16.63 -3.11
N LEU A 250 10.47 16.49 -2.41
CA LEU A 250 11.71 17.25 -2.59
C LEU A 250 12.79 16.29 -3.08
N HIS A 251 13.47 16.66 -4.15
CA HIS A 251 14.49 15.83 -4.79
C HIS A 251 15.88 16.47 -4.57
N PHE A 252 16.72 15.80 -3.78
CA PHE A 252 18.07 16.25 -3.48
C PHE A 252 19.07 15.12 -3.73
N TRP A 253 19.95 15.28 -4.75
CA TRP A 253 20.94 14.28 -5.14
C TRP A 253 20.28 12.91 -5.35
N ASP A 254 20.70 11.91 -4.57
CA ASP A 254 20.18 10.54 -4.60
C ASP A 254 19.10 10.27 -3.55
N MET A 255 18.54 11.33 -2.96
CA MET A 255 17.51 11.23 -1.92
C MET A 255 16.24 11.98 -2.33
N ASP A 256 15.11 11.33 -2.12
CA ASP A 256 13.79 11.91 -2.26
C ASP A 256 13.11 11.96 -0.88
N PHE A 257 12.64 13.15 -0.52
CA PHE A 257 11.86 13.38 0.70
C PHE A 257 10.45 13.78 0.32
N SER A 258 9.44 13.14 0.86
CA SER A 258 8.08 13.60 0.66
C SER A 258 7.33 13.73 1.98
N GLY A 259 6.47 14.73 2.05
CA GLY A 259 5.58 14.94 3.17
C GLY A 259 4.18 15.32 2.69
N GLY A 260 3.17 14.90 3.42
CA GLY A 260 1.79 15.17 3.03
C GLY A 260 0.81 15.08 4.19
N VAL A 261 -0.36 15.61 3.91
CA VAL A 261 -1.53 15.57 4.80
C VAL A 261 -2.66 14.87 4.07
N GLU A 262 -3.34 13.97 4.75
CA GLU A 262 -4.53 13.29 4.28
C GLU A 262 -5.71 13.58 5.20
N VAL A 263 -6.84 13.95 4.62
CA VAL A 263 -8.14 14.04 5.30
C VAL A 263 -8.98 12.88 4.84
N PHE A 264 -9.31 12.02 5.78
CA PHE A 264 -10.09 10.81 5.55
C PHE A 264 -11.49 10.94 6.15
N GLU A 265 -12.49 10.60 5.35
CA GLU A 265 -13.90 10.59 5.73
C GLU A 265 -14.44 9.15 5.59
N PRO A 266 -14.52 8.38 6.70
CA PRO A 266 -14.86 6.96 6.66
C PRO A 266 -16.32 6.68 6.25
N LYS A 267 -17.24 7.62 6.53
CA LYS A 267 -18.66 7.57 6.13
C LYS A 267 -19.19 9.00 5.99
N ARG A 268 -20.26 9.17 5.23
CA ARG A 268 -20.89 10.48 4.91
C ARG A 268 -21.30 11.35 6.11
N GLN A 269 -21.16 10.88 7.34
CA GLN A 269 -21.48 11.60 8.59
C GLN A 269 -20.55 11.23 9.76
N ALA A 270 -19.50 10.45 9.52
CA ALA A 270 -18.52 10.15 10.56
C ALA A 270 -17.48 11.25 10.67
N ASN A 271 -16.89 11.40 11.85
CA ASN A 271 -15.82 12.37 12.10
C ASN A 271 -14.70 12.20 11.07
N ARG A 272 -14.33 13.28 10.42
CA ARG A 272 -13.14 13.35 9.56
C ARG A 272 -11.91 13.06 10.40
N ARG A 273 -10.95 12.35 9.81
CA ARG A 273 -9.67 12.01 10.47
C ARG A 273 -8.54 12.59 9.63
N THR A 274 -7.56 13.17 10.30
CA THR A 274 -6.39 13.78 9.66
C THR A 274 -5.15 12.93 9.93
N TYR A 275 -4.37 12.70 8.88
CA TYR A 275 -3.13 11.94 8.92
C TYR A 275 -1.99 12.74 8.31
N PHE A 276 -0.81 12.64 8.89
CA PHE A 276 0.42 13.22 8.39
C PHE A 276 1.34 12.10 7.93
N SER A 277 1.93 12.25 6.77
CA SER A 277 2.88 11.28 6.23
C SER A 277 4.21 11.92 5.90
N MET A 278 5.27 11.14 6.06
CA MET A 278 6.61 11.48 5.63
C MET A 278 7.27 10.24 5.01
N THR A 279 7.92 10.41 3.87
CA THR A 279 8.66 9.34 3.21
C THR A 279 10.06 9.83 2.88
N VAL A 280 11.03 8.96 3.07
CA VAL A 280 12.41 9.15 2.64
C VAL A 280 12.78 7.99 1.75
N GLU A 281 13.33 8.30 0.60
CA GLU A 281 13.77 7.32 -0.39
C GLU A 281 15.21 7.64 -0.80
N SER A 282 16.06 6.63 -0.80
CA SER A 282 17.48 6.75 -1.15
C SER A 282 17.82 5.77 -2.28
N LYS A 283 18.58 6.23 -3.26
CA LYS A 283 19.11 5.44 -4.38
C LYS A 283 20.60 5.21 -4.16
N PHE A 284 21.05 3.98 -4.25
CA PHE A 284 22.46 3.62 -4.07
C PHE A 284 23.03 3.06 -5.37
#